data_b1fe36382d7dc2a5627ffdc29ddd0e1d
#
_entry.id   b1fe36382d7dc2a5627ffdc29ddd0e1d
#
_cell.length_a   1.000
_cell.length_b   1.000
_cell.length_c   1.000
_cell.angle_alpha   90.00
_cell.angle_beta   90.00
_cell.angle_gamma   90.00
#
_symmetry.space_group_name_H-M   'P 1'
#
loop_
_entity.id
_entity.type
_entity.pdbx_description
1 polymer ?
#
loop_
_entity_poly.entity_id
_entity_poly.type
_entity_poly.pdbx_seq_one_letter_code
_entity_poly.pdbx_strand_id
1 'polypeptide(L)'
;MIEKLNAIGISDAMITSTVITVIICVLAIIAGRRIEMIPSGFQNMIELGIEKLHGFFEGIMGKYACDKYFPLIATLFIYILFCNYSGLIPLAGEAPGFQAPTSNVNFPAGMAIIVFFAVQIVGLAEHRGIRFYKHLFRPVAFIFPLMVIEEFVRPISLTFRLYGNIYGEE
;
A
#
# COMPACT_ATOMS: atom_id res chain seq x y z
N MET A 1 -29.51 7.14 -3.56
CA MET A 1 -28.47 7.57 -2.61
C MET A 1 -27.12 7.70 -3.33
N ILE A 2 -26.72 6.74 -4.14
CA ILE A 2 -25.47 6.72 -4.92
C ILE A 2 -25.39 7.85 -5.94
N GLU A 3 -26.51 8.14 -6.65
CA GLU A 3 -26.59 9.27 -7.58
C GLU A 3 -26.35 10.66 -6.93
N LYS A 4 -26.77 10.82 -5.68
CA LYS A 4 -26.50 12.06 -4.92
C LYS A 4 -25.04 12.17 -4.47
N LEU A 5 -24.36 11.06 -4.25
CA LEU A 5 -22.95 11.01 -3.89
C LEU A 5 -22.07 11.33 -5.13
N ASN A 6 -22.44 10.81 -6.30
CA ASN A 6 -21.78 11.15 -7.57
C ASN A 6 -21.95 12.64 -7.94
N ALA A 7 -23.08 13.23 -7.58
CA ALA A 7 -23.31 14.68 -7.75
C ALA A 7 -22.44 15.55 -6.84
N ILE A 8 -21.88 15.00 -5.76
CA ILE A 8 -20.96 15.65 -4.83
C ILE A 8 -19.49 15.41 -5.25
N GLY A 9 -19.25 14.67 -6.35
CA GLY A 9 -17.91 14.36 -6.84
C GLY A 9 -17.24 13.16 -6.15
N ILE A 10 -18.00 12.35 -5.41
CA ILE A 10 -17.51 11.11 -4.80
C ILE A 10 -17.61 10.00 -5.85
N SER A 11 -16.47 9.55 -6.34
CA SER A 11 -16.38 8.42 -7.26
C SER A 11 -16.74 7.10 -6.56
N ASP A 12 -17.35 6.17 -7.31
CA ASP A 12 -17.65 4.81 -6.81
C ASP A 12 -16.40 4.11 -6.27
N ALA A 13 -15.23 4.36 -6.87
CA ALA A 13 -13.93 3.93 -6.38
C ALA A 13 -13.60 4.44 -4.97
N MET A 14 -13.99 5.66 -4.60
CA MET A 14 -13.79 6.21 -3.25
C MET A 14 -14.70 5.51 -2.23
N ILE A 15 -15.92 5.17 -2.61
CA ILE A 15 -16.85 4.44 -1.74
C ILE A 15 -16.27 3.06 -1.45
N THR A 16 -15.86 2.34 -2.48
CA THR A 16 -15.27 0.99 -2.34
C THR A 16 -13.99 1.01 -1.50
N SER A 17 -13.09 1.99 -1.72
CA SER A 17 -11.86 2.13 -0.93
C SER A 17 -12.14 2.40 0.55
N THR A 18 -13.18 3.20 0.84
CA THR A 18 -13.60 3.49 2.21
C THR A 18 -14.16 2.23 2.89
N VAL A 19 -14.99 1.47 2.18
CA VAL A 19 -15.53 0.20 2.68
C VAL A 19 -14.41 -0.79 2.99
N ILE A 20 -13.44 -0.95 2.07
CA ILE A 20 -12.27 -1.80 2.29
C ILE A 20 -11.48 -1.35 3.53
N THR A 21 -11.25 -0.05 3.68
CA THR A 21 -10.56 0.50 4.86
C THR A 21 -11.29 0.14 6.15
N VAL A 22 -12.61 0.32 6.19
CA VAL A 22 -13.43 -0.03 7.35
C VAL A 22 -13.35 -1.53 7.66
N ILE A 23 -13.42 -2.38 6.64
CA ILE A 23 -13.31 -3.84 6.80
C ILE A 23 -11.96 -4.21 7.41
N ILE A 24 -10.85 -3.69 6.87
CA ILE A 24 -9.51 -3.95 7.38
C ILE A 24 -9.36 -3.45 8.83
N CYS A 25 -9.87 -2.26 9.15
CA CYS A 25 -9.84 -1.73 10.51
C CYS A 25 -10.64 -2.61 11.49
N VAL A 26 -11.81 -3.05 11.09
CA VAL A 26 -12.66 -3.94 11.92
C VAL A 26 -11.94 -5.28 12.16
N LEU A 27 -11.38 -5.88 11.11
CA LEU A 27 -10.61 -7.13 11.24
C LEU A 27 -9.39 -6.94 12.15
N ALA A 28 -8.66 -5.83 12.01
CA ALA A 28 -7.52 -5.53 12.86
C ALA A 28 -7.92 -5.34 14.33
N ILE A 29 -9.04 -4.66 14.59
CA ILE A 29 -9.58 -4.48 15.95
C ILE A 29 -10.02 -5.82 16.56
N ILE A 30 -10.69 -6.67 15.77
CA ILE A 30 -11.13 -7.99 16.24
C ILE A 30 -9.91 -8.86 16.56
N ALA A 31 -8.91 -8.87 15.70
CA ALA A 31 -7.67 -9.61 15.90
C ALA A 31 -6.88 -9.13 17.13
N GLY A 32 -6.87 -7.81 17.37
CA GLY A 32 -6.13 -7.21 18.48
C GLY A 32 -6.84 -7.26 19.84
N ARG A 33 -8.17 -7.49 19.88
CA ARG A 33 -8.94 -7.42 21.14
C ARG A 33 -8.80 -8.64 22.07
N ARG A 34 -8.44 -9.79 21.55
CA ARG A 34 -8.33 -11.04 22.31
C ARG A 34 -7.04 -11.75 21.95
N ILE A 35 -5.91 -11.19 22.39
CA ILE A 35 -4.61 -11.85 22.21
C ILE A 35 -4.43 -12.83 23.38
N GLU A 36 -4.61 -14.12 23.09
CA GLU A 36 -4.35 -15.20 24.04
C GLU A 36 -2.93 -15.74 23.86
N MET A 37 -2.29 -16.16 24.96
CA MET A 37 -0.93 -16.73 24.95
C MET A 37 -0.84 -18.04 24.11
N ILE A 38 -1.96 -18.76 24.00
CA ILE A 38 -2.08 -19.93 23.15
C ILE A 38 -3.15 -19.63 22.10
N PRO A 39 -2.74 -19.17 20.90
CA PRO A 39 -3.69 -18.76 19.89
C PRO A 39 -4.51 -19.94 19.36
N SER A 40 -5.82 -19.75 19.31
CA SER A 40 -6.75 -20.77 18.80
C SER A 40 -7.54 -20.22 17.60
N GLY A 41 -7.83 -21.08 16.64
CA GLY A 41 -8.73 -20.81 15.52
C GLY A 41 -8.31 -19.59 14.68
N PHE A 42 -9.13 -18.54 14.66
CA PHE A 42 -8.97 -17.36 13.80
C PHE A 42 -7.71 -16.55 14.12
N GLN A 43 -7.35 -16.40 15.40
CA GLN A 43 -6.13 -15.72 15.83
C GLN A 43 -4.89 -16.41 15.28
N ASN A 44 -4.82 -17.73 15.36
CA ASN A 44 -3.70 -18.52 14.84
C ASN A 44 -3.51 -18.33 13.32
N MET A 45 -4.61 -18.23 12.58
CA MET A 45 -4.55 -17.99 11.13
C MET A 45 -3.98 -16.60 10.80
N ILE A 46 -4.38 -15.57 11.56
CA ILE A 46 -3.87 -14.20 11.38
C ILE A 46 -2.40 -14.13 11.79
N GLU A 47 -2.01 -14.70 12.93
CA GLU A 47 -0.62 -14.72 13.39
C GLU A 47 0.29 -15.44 12.39
N LEU A 48 -0.13 -16.60 11.87
CA LEU A 48 0.60 -17.32 10.83
C LEU A 48 0.77 -16.47 9.55
N GLY A 49 -0.27 -15.74 9.16
CA GLY A 49 -0.21 -14.82 8.01
C GLY A 49 0.79 -13.69 8.24
N ILE A 50 0.75 -13.05 9.40
CA ILE A 50 1.66 -11.96 9.77
C ILE A 50 3.10 -12.47 9.90
N GLU A 51 3.32 -13.64 10.50
CA GLU A 51 4.64 -14.24 10.64
C GLU A 51 5.27 -14.58 9.29
N LYS A 52 4.50 -15.17 8.38
CA LYS A 52 4.97 -15.45 7.00
C LYS A 52 5.28 -14.17 6.25
N LEU A 53 4.42 -13.14 6.40
CA LEU A 53 4.62 -11.85 5.77
C LEU A 53 5.87 -11.15 6.34
N HIS A 54 6.08 -11.23 7.65
CA HIS A 54 7.28 -10.71 8.30
C HIS A 54 8.54 -11.41 7.79
N GLY A 55 8.56 -12.74 7.74
CA GLY A 55 9.68 -13.51 7.20
C GLY A 55 9.97 -13.21 5.73
N PHE A 56 8.94 -12.98 4.93
CA PHE A 56 9.09 -12.56 3.54
C PHE A 56 9.77 -11.19 3.43
N PHE A 57 9.33 -10.19 4.19
CA PHE A 57 9.95 -8.86 4.18
C PHE A 57 11.33 -8.86 4.84
N GLU A 58 11.56 -9.67 5.86
CA GLU A 58 12.88 -9.84 6.48
C GLU A 58 13.92 -10.35 5.46
N GLY A 59 13.50 -11.29 4.60
CA GLY A 59 14.35 -11.79 3.51
C GLY A 59 14.72 -10.75 2.45
N ILE A 60 13.87 -9.70 2.28
CA ILE A 60 14.11 -8.65 1.27
C ILE A 60 14.93 -7.48 1.84
N MET A 61 14.58 -6.98 3.01
CA MET A 61 15.13 -5.72 3.55
C MET A 61 16.06 -5.91 4.74
N GLY A 62 16.22 -7.14 5.22
CA GLY A 62 17.00 -7.48 6.39
C GLY A 62 16.26 -7.25 7.70
N LYS A 63 16.72 -7.94 8.76
CA LYS A 63 16.06 -7.99 10.06
C LYS A 63 15.83 -6.61 10.68
N TYR A 64 16.88 -5.79 10.76
CA TYR A 64 16.80 -4.46 11.41
C TYR A 64 15.75 -3.53 10.77
N ALA A 65 15.74 -3.46 9.44
CA ALA A 65 14.79 -2.60 8.72
C ALA A 65 13.38 -3.19 8.79
N CYS A 66 13.25 -4.52 8.74
CA CYS A 66 11.98 -5.19 8.86
C CYS A 66 11.34 -4.93 10.22
N ASP A 67 12.02 -5.20 11.33
CA ASP A 67 11.48 -5.02 12.68
C ASP A 67 11.00 -3.58 12.93
N LYS A 68 11.67 -2.60 12.32
CA LYS A 68 11.35 -1.18 12.51
C LYS A 68 10.19 -0.69 11.64
N TYR A 69 10.15 -1.12 10.37
CA TYR A 69 9.22 -0.57 9.36
C TYR A 69 8.12 -1.54 8.94
N PHE A 70 8.13 -2.77 9.48
CA PHE A 70 7.15 -3.79 9.16
C PHE A 70 5.69 -3.33 9.29
N PRO A 71 5.27 -2.64 10.38
CA PRO A 71 3.87 -2.22 10.49
C PRO A 71 3.41 -1.32 9.34
N LEU A 72 4.26 -0.39 8.90
CA LEU A 72 3.96 0.50 7.79
C LEU A 72 3.86 -0.26 6.46
N ILE A 73 4.85 -1.11 6.19
CA ILE A 73 4.93 -1.85 4.92
C ILE A 73 3.83 -2.90 4.84
N ALA A 74 3.58 -3.62 5.93
CA ALA A 74 2.53 -4.63 6.00
C ALA A 74 1.14 -4.03 5.83
N THR A 75 0.85 -2.88 6.44
CA THR A 75 -0.44 -2.19 6.26
C THR A 75 -0.65 -1.73 4.83
N LEU A 76 0.35 -1.13 4.20
CA LEU A 76 0.28 -0.72 2.80
C LEU A 76 0.11 -1.92 1.87
N PHE A 77 0.87 -2.99 2.11
CA PHE A 77 0.79 -4.22 1.32
C PHE A 77 -0.60 -4.86 1.40
N ILE A 78 -1.12 -5.05 2.62
CA ILE A 78 -2.43 -5.63 2.85
C ILE A 78 -3.52 -4.75 2.22
N TYR A 79 -3.44 -3.44 2.38
CA TYR A 79 -4.41 -2.50 1.82
C TYR A 79 -4.46 -2.56 0.30
N ILE A 80 -3.30 -2.48 -0.36
CA ILE A 80 -3.20 -2.56 -1.82
C ILE A 80 -3.69 -3.93 -2.31
N LEU A 81 -3.36 -5.01 -1.59
CA LEU A 81 -3.79 -6.36 -1.90
C LEU A 81 -5.33 -6.45 -1.90
N PHE A 82 -5.99 -5.98 -0.85
CA PHE A 82 -7.46 -5.97 -0.78
C PHE A 82 -8.10 -5.08 -1.86
N CYS A 83 -7.51 -3.93 -2.17
CA CYS A 83 -7.98 -3.07 -3.26
C CYS A 83 -7.90 -3.78 -4.62
N ASN A 84 -6.83 -4.53 -4.89
CA ASN A 84 -6.69 -5.29 -6.12
C ASN A 84 -7.65 -6.48 -6.16
N TYR A 85 -7.78 -7.23 -5.06
CA TYR A 85 -8.74 -8.34 -4.98
C TYR A 85 -10.19 -7.89 -5.14
N SER A 86 -10.52 -6.67 -4.77
CA SER A 86 -11.88 -6.14 -4.99
C SER A 86 -12.25 -6.05 -6.48
N GLY A 87 -11.27 -5.90 -7.37
CA GLY A 87 -11.46 -5.90 -8.83
C GLY A 87 -11.75 -7.28 -9.42
N LEU A 88 -11.26 -8.35 -8.76
CA LEU A 88 -11.47 -9.74 -9.19
C LEU A 88 -12.87 -10.29 -8.85
N ILE A 89 -13.67 -9.55 -8.08
CA ILE A 89 -15.04 -9.96 -7.76
C ILE A 89 -15.90 -9.79 -9.01
N PRO A 90 -16.58 -10.86 -9.51
CA PRO A 90 -17.29 -10.82 -10.79
C PRO A 90 -18.48 -9.84 -10.86
N LEU A 91 -18.81 -9.16 -9.78
CA LEU A 91 -19.78 -8.07 -9.70
C LEU A 91 -19.12 -6.68 -9.73
N ALA A 92 -17.78 -6.59 -9.75
CA ALA A 92 -17.05 -5.34 -9.85
C ALA A 92 -17.23 -4.79 -11.28
N GLY A 93 -17.88 -3.62 -11.39
CA GLY A 93 -18.17 -2.98 -12.68
C GLY A 93 -19.61 -3.12 -13.17
N GLU A 94 -20.35 -4.18 -12.79
CA GLU A 94 -21.77 -4.35 -13.16
C GLU A 94 -22.73 -3.77 -12.10
N ALA A 95 -22.33 -3.78 -10.83
CA ALA A 95 -23.16 -3.21 -9.76
C ALA A 95 -22.93 -1.70 -9.62
N PRO A 96 -24.01 -0.88 -9.68
CA PRO A 96 -23.87 0.56 -9.47
C PRO A 96 -23.33 0.84 -8.05
N GLY A 97 -22.19 1.51 -7.97
CA GLY A 97 -21.51 1.85 -6.71
C GLY A 97 -20.41 0.89 -6.26
N PHE A 98 -20.08 -0.14 -7.05
CA PHE A 98 -18.98 -1.04 -6.75
C PHE A 98 -17.99 -1.08 -7.92
N GLN A 99 -16.95 -0.25 -7.83
CA GLN A 99 -15.86 -0.22 -8.79
C GLN A 99 -14.55 -0.45 -8.04
N ALA A 100 -13.64 -1.26 -8.60
CA ALA A 100 -12.33 -1.45 -8.00
C ALA A 100 -11.63 -0.09 -7.83
N PRO A 101 -11.12 0.25 -6.63
CA PRO A 101 -10.44 1.52 -6.42
C PRO A 101 -9.25 1.70 -7.37
N THR A 102 -8.59 0.61 -7.71
CA THR A 102 -7.41 0.58 -8.56
C THR A 102 -7.70 0.69 -10.06
N SER A 103 -8.96 0.57 -10.50
CA SER A 103 -9.37 0.83 -11.88
C SER A 103 -9.37 2.32 -12.25
N ASN A 104 -9.34 3.22 -11.27
CA ASN A 104 -9.22 4.66 -11.49
C ASN A 104 -7.78 5.09 -11.22
N VAL A 105 -7.12 5.70 -12.22
CA VAL A 105 -5.70 6.14 -12.14
C VAL A 105 -5.43 7.06 -10.95
N ASN A 106 -6.41 7.85 -10.52
CA ASN A 106 -6.25 8.78 -9.41
C ASN A 106 -5.95 8.05 -8.08
N PHE A 107 -6.52 6.87 -7.87
CA PHE A 107 -6.31 6.10 -6.64
C PHE A 107 -4.88 5.52 -6.56
N PRO A 108 -4.38 4.74 -7.55
CA PRO A 108 -2.99 4.32 -7.58
C PRO A 108 -1.98 5.47 -7.52
N ALA A 109 -2.27 6.59 -8.17
CA ALA A 109 -1.43 7.78 -8.11
C ALA A 109 -1.36 8.36 -6.70
N GLY A 110 -2.49 8.46 -6.00
CA GLY A 110 -2.51 8.89 -4.59
C GLY A 110 -1.72 7.96 -3.68
N MET A 111 -1.88 6.64 -3.85
CA MET A 111 -1.12 5.64 -3.11
C MET A 111 0.39 5.73 -3.40
N ALA A 112 0.77 5.92 -4.65
CA ALA A 112 2.17 6.09 -5.06
C ALA A 112 2.80 7.32 -4.42
N ILE A 113 2.07 8.42 -4.31
CA ILE A 113 2.50 9.64 -3.63
C ILE A 113 2.71 9.39 -2.13
N ILE A 114 1.78 8.70 -1.47
CA ILE A 114 1.91 8.34 -0.04
C ILE A 114 3.15 7.47 0.19
N VAL A 115 3.36 6.44 -0.63
CA VAL A 115 4.54 5.58 -0.56
C VAL A 115 5.82 6.36 -0.81
N PHE A 116 5.82 7.28 -1.77
CA PHE A 116 6.96 8.14 -2.05
C PHE A 116 7.35 8.98 -0.82
N PHE A 117 6.38 9.67 -0.20
CA PHE A 117 6.65 10.44 1.01
C PHE A 117 7.06 9.55 2.18
N ALA A 118 6.46 8.37 2.35
CA ALA A 118 6.84 7.43 3.38
C ALA A 118 8.31 6.99 3.24
N VAL A 119 8.76 6.66 2.03
CA VAL A 119 10.15 6.30 1.74
C VAL A 119 11.10 7.46 2.02
N GLN A 120 10.73 8.69 1.63
CA GLN A 120 11.54 9.88 1.91
C GLN A 120 11.68 10.14 3.42
N ILE A 121 10.59 10.05 4.17
CA ILE A 121 10.60 10.24 5.63
C ILE A 121 11.46 9.18 6.31
N VAL A 122 11.29 7.91 5.91
CA VAL A 122 12.08 6.79 6.43
C VAL A 122 13.56 6.97 6.11
N GLY A 123 13.89 7.31 4.85
CA GLY A 123 15.27 7.56 4.42
C GLY A 123 15.93 8.72 5.19
N LEU A 124 15.17 9.80 5.42
CA LEU A 124 15.64 10.95 6.18
C LEU A 124 15.87 10.63 7.67
N ALA A 125 14.98 9.82 8.26
CA ALA A 125 15.06 9.39 9.65
C ALA A 125 16.26 8.44 9.90
N GLU A 126 16.55 7.52 8.96
CA GLU A 126 17.61 6.52 9.10
C GLU A 126 19.00 7.12 8.92
N HIS A 127 19.18 8.03 7.99
CA HIS A 127 20.49 8.59 7.62
C HIS A 127 20.80 9.95 8.27
N ARG A 128 20.11 10.34 9.36
CA ARG A 128 20.30 11.63 10.06
C ARG A 128 20.29 12.84 9.12
N GLY A 129 19.21 13.02 8.39
CA GLY A 129 18.95 14.23 7.62
C GLY A 129 19.84 14.40 6.40
N ILE A 130 20.61 15.49 6.35
CA ILE A 130 21.42 15.92 5.21
C ILE A 130 22.44 14.86 4.71
N ARG A 131 22.80 13.88 5.55
CA ARG A 131 23.68 12.76 5.14
C ARG A 131 23.05 11.84 4.10
N PHE A 132 21.72 11.72 4.07
CA PHE A 132 21.01 10.95 3.05
C PHE A 132 21.23 11.56 1.67
N TYR A 133 21.02 12.86 1.54
CA TYR A 133 21.27 13.57 0.29
C TYR A 133 22.76 13.64 -0.06
N LYS A 134 23.65 13.71 0.95
CA LYS A 134 25.11 13.72 0.71
C LYS A 134 25.63 12.36 0.23
N HIS A 135 24.95 11.27 0.57
CA HIS A 135 25.26 9.94 0.01
C HIS A 135 24.79 9.83 -1.45
N LEU A 136 23.72 10.54 -1.83
CA LEU A 136 23.28 10.66 -3.21
C LEU A 136 24.29 11.43 -4.09
N PHE A 137 25.07 12.34 -3.49
CA PHE A 137 26.12 13.11 -4.18
C PHE A 137 27.48 12.39 -4.29
N ARG A 138 27.66 11.23 -3.65
CA ARG A 138 28.84 10.37 -3.80
C ARG A 138 28.43 9.08 -4.52
N PRO A 139 29.10 8.61 -5.59
CA PRO A 139 30.51 8.87 -5.92
C PRO A 139 30.75 9.83 -7.08
N VAL A 140 29.75 10.16 -7.93
CA VAL A 140 29.99 11.02 -9.10
C VAL A 140 28.82 11.98 -9.29
N ALA A 141 29.08 13.29 -9.33
CA ALA A 141 28.08 14.34 -9.54
C ALA A 141 27.27 14.16 -10.85
N PHE A 142 27.80 13.41 -11.81
CA PHE A 142 27.14 13.08 -13.08
C PHE A 142 25.98 12.08 -12.92
N ILE A 143 25.99 11.25 -11.86
CA ILE A 143 24.94 10.25 -11.59
C ILE A 143 23.76 10.87 -10.82
N PHE A 144 23.97 12.04 -10.20
CA PHE A 144 22.93 12.74 -9.43
C PHE A 144 21.62 12.96 -10.21
N PRO A 145 21.63 13.52 -11.44
CA PRO A 145 20.39 13.72 -12.19
C PRO A 145 19.69 12.40 -12.50
N LEU A 146 20.44 11.33 -12.72
CA LEU A 146 19.87 10.00 -12.95
C LEU A 146 19.17 9.45 -11.72
N MET A 147 19.76 9.61 -10.52
CA MET A 147 19.17 9.21 -9.25
C MET A 147 17.87 9.99 -8.94
N VAL A 148 17.87 11.29 -9.23
CA VAL A 148 16.67 12.12 -9.07
C VAL A 148 15.56 11.65 -10.01
N ILE A 149 15.88 11.38 -11.27
CA ILE A 149 14.91 10.85 -12.24
C ILE A 149 14.37 9.50 -11.76
N GLU A 150 15.23 8.59 -11.30
CA GLU A 150 14.85 7.28 -10.76
C GLU A 150 13.86 7.42 -9.59
N GLU A 151 14.08 8.35 -8.68
CA GLU A 151 13.19 8.60 -7.54
C GLU A 151 11.78 9.03 -7.98
N PHE A 152 11.67 9.85 -9.05
CA PHE A 152 10.37 10.23 -9.63
C PHE A 152 9.74 9.15 -10.49
N VAL A 153 10.53 8.33 -11.16
CA VAL A 153 10.03 7.22 -12.00
C VAL A 153 9.41 6.11 -11.13
N ARG A 154 9.89 5.88 -9.91
CA ARG A 154 9.35 4.85 -9.01
C ARG A 154 7.84 5.01 -8.75
N PRO A 155 7.31 6.16 -8.27
CA PRO A 155 5.87 6.34 -8.06
C PRO A 155 5.08 6.26 -9.38
N ILE A 156 5.63 6.77 -10.47
CA ILE A 156 5.01 6.69 -11.79
C ILE A 156 4.88 5.21 -12.23
N SER A 157 5.95 4.45 -12.12
CA SER A 157 5.96 3.01 -12.44
C SER A 157 4.99 2.21 -11.56
N LEU A 158 4.90 2.54 -10.28
CA LEU A 158 3.95 1.91 -9.36
C LEU A 158 2.49 2.19 -9.78
N THR A 159 2.19 3.44 -10.12
CA THR A 159 0.87 3.85 -10.62
C THR A 159 0.48 3.07 -11.87
N PHE A 160 1.35 3.03 -12.88
CA PHE A 160 1.10 2.30 -14.12
C PHE A 160 1.02 0.79 -13.91
N ARG A 161 1.77 0.23 -12.97
CA ARG A 161 1.72 -1.20 -12.65
C ARG A 161 0.39 -1.58 -12.01
N LEU A 162 -0.07 -0.80 -11.02
CA LEU A 162 -1.36 -1.06 -10.37
C LEU A 162 -2.52 -0.87 -11.35
N TYR A 163 -2.53 0.22 -12.10
CA TYR A 163 -3.55 0.51 -13.09
C TYR A 163 -3.57 -0.51 -14.22
N GLY A 164 -2.39 -0.85 -14.76
CA GLY A 164 -2.26 -1.78 -15.89
C GLY A 164 -2.65 -3.21 -15.56
N ASN A 165 -2.44 -3.67 -14.32
CA ASN A 165 -2.90 -4.98 -13.90
C ASN A 165 -4.42 -5.12 -14.00
N ILE A 166 -5.16 -4.11 -13.56
CA ILE A 166 -6.62 -4.16 -13.55
C ILE A 166 -7.21 -3.91 -14.93
N TYR A 167 -6.64 -2.95 -15.68
CA TYR A 167 -7.08 -2.66 -17.04
C TYR A 167 -6.78 -3.81 -18.02
N GLY A 168 -5.86 -4.70 -17.68
CA GLY A 168 -5.55 -5.90 -18.47
C GLY A 168 -6.43 -7.09 -18.15
N GLU A 169 -7.25 -7.01 -17.09
CA GLU A 169 -8.21 -8.04 -16.65
C GLU A 169 -9.64 -7.76 -17.13
N GLU A 170 -9.96 -6.54 -17.57
CA GLU A 170 -11.22 -6.17 -18.23
C GLU A 170 -11.19 -6.49 -19.74
#